data_cfee4708a97406c4a6ed6a6e93220d94
#
_entry.id   cfee4708a97406c4a6ed6a6e93220d94
#
_cell.length_a   1.000
_cell.length_b   1.000
_cell.length_c   1.000
_cell.angle_alpha   90.00
_cell.angle_beta   90.00
_cell.angle_gamma   90.00
#
_symmetry.space_group_name_H-M   'P 1'
#
loop_
_entity.id
_entity.type
_entity.pdbx_description
1 polymer ?
#
loop_
_entity_poly.entity_id
_entity_poly.type
_entity_poly.pdbx_seq_one_letter_code
_entity_poly.pdbx_strand_id
1 'polypeptide(L)'
;MIEHFLKQAEFSSMEDFEQHFEFVVPEKFNFAYDVMDRWAAEQPDKLALLWTNDKGEERRYTFADIKRQSDNIVSYLVALGIKKDDMVMCILKRRYQFWPLIIALHKIGAVVIPATYLLTDKDIVYRCNEADIKTIIACGDKDILRHIDLAYPSCPSVEHRISIGPEVPEGWLAMTEDDVQNGNGATDPAVSQLREIHYGGHDHMIMYFTSGTSGEPKMVIHDYTYALAHLTTAAFWHNVTPESLHLTVSDTGWGKAVWGKLYGQWIVGAAVFVYDHEIFRPTDILKKMEQYKVTSFCAPPTIYRYLVREDLKRYDLSSLKYVTTAGEALNPSVSDKFYDIMHLRIYEGFGQTETTCTLGTFKWMKAKPGSMGKPNPQYDIHLMVDGREAKDDEVGEIVVRTAERIPLGLFNEYYRNPELTNEVWHDGYYHTGDLARRDSDGYFYYVGRVDDVIKSAGYRIGPFEVENALMTHPAVLECAVTAVPDEQRGQAVKATVVLAKGWEYKKNVHSFAHELKEHVKRMTASYKAPRIIEFVDELPKTISGKIRRVEIREKED
;
A
#
# COMPACT_ATOMS: atom_id res chain seq x y z
N MET A 1 17.43 18.45 -2.29
CA MET A 1 16.94 17.32 -3.13
C MET A 1 15.53 17.58 -3.68
N ILE A 2 14.54 17.90 -2.84
CA ILE A 2 13.15 18.18 -3.28
C ILE A 2 13.08 19.32 -4.29
N GLU A 3 13.91 20.35 -4.15
CA GLU A 3 14.02 21.53 -5.00
C GLU A 3 14.35 21.20 -6.47
N HIS A 4 14.87 20.01 -6.73
CA HIS A 4 15.13 19.54 -8.10
C HIS A 4 13.85 19.05 -8.80
N PHE A 5 12.81 18.74 -8.03
CA PHE A 5 11.60 18.08 -8.51
C PHE A 5 10.33 18.89 -8.30
N LEU A 6 10.40 20.01 -7.60
CA LEU A 6 9.29 20.93 -7.37
C LEU A 6 9.69 22.36 -7.72
N LYS A 7 8.77 23.11 -8.31
CA LYS A 7 8.97 24.56 -8.52
C LYS A 7 9.04 25.31 -7.19
N GLN A 8 8.27 24.88 -6.21
CA GLN A 8 8.27 25.37 -4.83
C GLN A 8 8.34 24.18 -3.89
N ALA A 9 9.35 24.15 -3.01
CA ALA A 9 9.58 23.02 -2.10
C ALA A 9 8.89 23.19 -0.74
N GLU A 10 8.61 24.43 -0.33
CA GLU A 10 7.98 24.75 0.94
C GLU A 10 6.64 25.45 0.73
N PHE A 11 5.64 25.05 1.49
CA PHE A 11 4.31 25.63 1.48
C PHE A 11 3.88 25.99 2.89
N SER A 12 3.25 27.17 3.03
CA SER A 12 2.84 27.72 4.32
C SER A 12 1.48 27.21 4.81
N SER A 13 0.63 26.73 3.90
CA SER A 13 -0.72 26.26 4.18
C SER A 13 -1.21 25.25 3.13
N MET A 14 -2.36 24.63 3.37
CA MET A 14 -3.02 23.78 2.35
C MET A 14 -3.41 24.57 1.10
N GLU A 15 -3.88 25.79 1.27
CA GLU A 15 -4.21 26.70 0.16
C GLU A 15 -2.99 27.03 -0.71
N ASP A 16 -1.86 27.35 -0.06
CA ASP A 16 -0.58 27.61 -0.73
C ASP A 16 -0.12 26.37 -1.51
N PHE A 17 -0.27 25.18 -0.91
CA PHE A 17 0.04 23.90 -1.55
C PHE A 17 -0.88 23.64 -2.77
N GLU A 18 -2.18 23.85 -2.64
CA GLU A 18 -3.14 23.68 -3.73
C GLU A 18 -2.86 24.62 -4.92
N GLN A 19 -2.46 25.87 -4.64
CA GLN A 19 -2.29 26.90 -5.67
C GLN A 19 -0.93 26.86 -6.38
N HIS A 20 0.12 26.42 -5.68
CA HIS A 20 1.50 26.57 -6.18
C HIS A 20 2.25 25.25 -6.36
N PHE A 21 1.59 24.12 -6.09
CA PHE A 21 2.21 22.83 -6.29
C PHE A 21 2.40 22.53 -7.78
N GLU A 22 3.64 22.31 -8.19
CA GLU A 22 3.97 21.91 -9.54
C GLU A 22 5.25 21.08 -9.56
N PHE A 23 5.20 19.92 -10.22
CA PHE A 23 6.37 19.09 -10.45
C PHE A 23 7.30 19.67 -11.51
N VAL A 24 8.60 19.51 -11.30
CA VAL A 24 9.66 19.60 -12.30
C VAL A 24 10.12 18.18 -12.59
N VAL A 25 9.78 17.67 -13.77
CA VAL A 25 10.04 16.27 -14.13
C VAL A 25 11.15 16.21 -15.15
N PRO A 26 12.31 15.59 -14.84
CA PRO A 26 13.32 15.30 -15.86
C PRO A 26 12.76 14.36 -16.94
N GLU A 27 13.10 14.60 -18.20
CA GLU A 27 12.59 13.82 -19.35
C GLU A 27 12.85 12.31 -19.19
N LYS A 28 14.01 11.94 -18.68
CA LYS A 28 14.42 10.55 -18.42
C LYS A 28 14.56 10.28 -16.91
N PHE A 29 13.62 10.79 -16.08
CA PHE A 29 13.69 10.56 -14.65
C PHE A 29 13.87 9.08 -14.34
N ASN A 30 14.92 8.74 -13.58
CA ASN A 30 15.16 7.43 -13.01
C ASN A 30 15.53 7.58 -11.53
N PHE A 31 14.68 7.05 -10.65
CA PHE A 31 14.87 7.15 -9.21
C PHE A 31 16.25 6.67 -8.73
N ALA A 32 16.78 5.60 -9.35
CA ALA A 32 18.08 5.05 -8.95
C ALA A 32 19.24 6.01 -9.24
N TYR A 33 19.21 6.73 -10.37
CA TYR A 33 20.26 7.67 -10.73
C TYR A 33 20.02 9.07 -10.18
N ASP A 34 18.79 9.60 -10.36
CA ASP A 34 18.47 10.99 -10.03
C ASP A 34 18.26 11.24 -8.55
N VAL A 35 17.99 10.19 -7.77
CA VAL A 35 17.80 10.28 -6.32
C VAL A 35 18.90 9.54 -5.56
N MET A 36 19.01 8.22 -5.76
CA MET A 36 19.91 7.40 -4.93
C MET A 36 21.39 7.68 -5.20
N ASP A 37 21.81 7.71 -6.47
CA ASP A 37 23.21 8.01 -6.82
C ASP A 37 23.57 9.46 -6.48
N ARG A 38 22.61 10.39 -6.57
CA ARG A 38 22.81 11.78 -6.16
C ARG A 38 23.01 11.91 -4.64
N TRP A 39 22.15 11.28 -3.82
CA TRP A 39 22.36 11.26 -2.36
C TRP A 39 23.70 10.62 -1.99
N ALA A 40 24.08 9.53 -2.64
CA ALA A 40 25.36 8.87 -2.43
C ALA A 40 26.55 9.78 -2.77
N ALA A 41 26.41 10.70 -3.74
CA ALA A 41 27.43 11.66 -4.09
C ALA A 41 27.47 12.88 -3.16
N GLU A 42 26.29 13.42 -2.80
CA GLU A 42 26.17 14.65 -2.00
C GLU A 42 26.33 14.40 -0.50
N GLN A 43 25.76 13.30 0.02
CA GLN A 43 25.78 12.92 1.45
C GLN A 43 26.01 11.42 1.62
N PRO A 44 27.20 10.89 1.29
CA PRO A 44 27.49 9.45 1.25
C PRO A 44 27.22 8.74 2.57
N ASP A 45 27.49 9.36 3.70
CA ASP A 45 27.37 8.79 5.04
C ASP A 45 25.96 8.93 5.64
N LYS A 46 25.03 9.60 4.93
CA LYS A 46 23.67 9.76 5.40
C LYS A 46 22.95 8.41 5.45
N LEU A 47 22.32 8.13 6.60
CA LEU A 47 21.55 6.90 6.80
C LEU A 47 20.36 6.83 5.82
N ALA A 48 20.29 5.77 5.04
CA ALA A 48 19.18 5.48 4.14
C ALA A 48 18.25 4.41 4.71
N LEU A 49 18.81 3.33 5.27
CA LEU A 49 18.07 2.19 5.76
C LEU A 49 18.58 1.71 7.10
N LEU A 50 17.70 1.57 8.07
CA LEU A 50 17.92 0.90 9.34
C LEU A 50 17.02 -0.33 9.40
N TRP A 51 17.60 -1.52 9.39
CA TRP A 51 16.89 -2.80 9.41
C TRP A 51 17.20 -3.57 10.69
N THR A 52 16.19 -4.23 11.26
CA THR A 52 16.33 -5.18 12.37
C THR A 52 15.32 -6.31 12.26
N ASN A 53 15.59 -7.44 12.90
CA ASN A 53 14.69 -8.60 12.90
C ASN A 53 14.32 -9.08 14.32
N ASP A 54 13.55 -10.18 14.38
CA ASP A 54 13.15 -10.84 15.63
C ASP A 54 14.32 -11.46 16.41
N LYS A 55 15.43 -11.75 15.72
CA LYS A 55 16.65 -12.34 16.32
C LYS A 55 17.57 -11.28 16.93
N GLY A 56 17.23 -10.00 16.77
CA GLY A 56 18.05 -8.87 17.25
C GLY A 56 19.21 -8.52 16.34
N GLU A 57 19.26 -9.08 15.13
CA GLU A 57 20.21 -8.63 14.12
C GLU A 57 19.87 -7.20 13.69
N GLU A 58 20.88 -6.40 13.44
CA GLU A 58 20.75 -5.00 13.00
C GLU A 58 21.66 -4.74 11.80
N ARG A 59 21.14 -3.98 10.84
CA ARG A 59 21.91 -3.47 9.70
C ARG A 59 21.61 -2.00 9.50
N ARG A 60 22.66 -1.23 9.24
CA ARG A 60 22.58 0.19 8.90
C ARG A 60 23.25 0.39 7.56
N TYR A 61 22.54 0.98 6.62
CA TYR A 61 23.06 1.26 5.30
C TYR A 61 22.91 2.75 5.00
N THR A 62 24.01 3.37 4.57
CA THR A 62 24.03 4.72 4.06
C THR A 62 23.55 4.75 2.59
N PHE A 63 23.32 5.95 2.05
CA PHE A 63 23.02 6.07 0.62
C PHE A 63 24.18 5.56 -0.24
N ALA A 64 25.44 5.77 0.17
CA ALA A 64 26.61 5.21 -0.51
C ALA A 64 26.61 3.68 -0.47
N ASP A 65 26.22 3.05 0.63
CA ASP A 65 26.10 1.59 0.71
C ASP A 65 25.04 1.05 -0.23
N ILE A 66 23.83 1.66 -0.24
CA ILE A 66 22.76 1.22 -1.14
C ILE A 66 23.17 1.36 -2.59
N LYS A 67 23.82 2.47 -2.96
CA LYS A 67 24.38 2.65 -4.31
C LYS A 67 25.38 1.54 -4.68
N ARG A 68 26.39 1.31 -3.83
CA ARG A 68 27.43 0.30 -4.03
C ARG A 68 26.81 -1.10 -4.20
N GLN A 69 25.93 -1.48 -3.28
CA GLN A 69 25.23 -2.77 -3.32
C GLN A 69 24.39 -2.92 -4.58
N SER A 70 23.63 -1.87 -4.96
CA SER A 70 22.84 -1.91 -6.19
C SER A 70 23.71 -2.02 -7.44
N ASP A 71 24.86 -1.34 -7.50
CA ASP A 71 25.80 -1.47 -8.63
C ASP A 71 26.38 -2.91 -8.72
N ASN A 72 26.70 -3.55 -7.58
CA ASN A 72 27.13 -4.94 -7.52
C ASN A 72 26.05 -5.91 -8.02
N ILE A 73 24.80 -5.69 -7.59
CA ILE A 73 23.65 -6.49 -8.04
C ILE A 73 23.41 -6.30 -9.54
N VAL A 74 23.57 -5.07 -10.08
CA VAL A 74 23.51 -4.83 -11.54
C VAL A 74 24.50 -5.71 -12.26
N SER A 75 25.78 -5.70 -11.84
CA SER A 75 26.82 -6.54 -12.45
C SER A 75 26.44 -8.03 -12.43
N TYR A 76 25.95 -8.53 -11.31
CA TYR A 76 25.49 -9.92 -11.16
C TYR A 76 24.34 -10.25 -12.12
N LEU A 77 23.29 -9.42 -12.16
CA LEU A 77 22.09 -9.69 -12.95
C LEU A 77 22.34 -9.55 -14.46
N VAL A 78 23.13 -8.57 -14.88
CA VAL A 78 23.51 -8.39 -16.30
C VAL A 78 24.37 -9.54 -16.80
N ALA A 79 25.25 -10.09 -15.95
CA ALA A 79 26.03 -11.28 -16.29
C ALA A 79 25.15 -12.53 -16.54
N LEU A 80 23.94 -12.57 -15.94
CA LEU A 80 22.92 -13.59 -16.21
C LEU A 80 22.06 -13.28 -17.45
N GLY A 81 22.27 -12.14 -18.12
CA GLY A 81 21.52 -11.73 -19.31
C GLY A 81 20.23 -10.95 -19.03
N ILE A 82 19.98 -10.54 -17.78
CA ILE A 82 18.82 -9.70 -17.43
C ILE A 82 19.01 -8.30 -17.99
N LYS A 83 17.99 -7.79 -18.64
CA LYS A 83 18.03 -6.54 -19.42
C LYS A 83 16.73 -5.75 -19.31
N LYS A 84 16.69 -4.61 -20.02
CA LYS A 84 15.50 -3.76 -20.12
C LYS A 84 14.26 -4.57 -20.51
N ASP A 85 13.13 -4.23 -19.89
CA ASP A 85 11.79 -4.81 -20.09
C ASP A 85 11.64 -6.28 -19.65
N ASP A 86 12.68 -6.92 -19.11
CA ASP A 86 12.53 -8.24 -18.51
C ASP A 86 11.71 -8.14 -17.22
N MET A 87 10.71 -9.02 -17.09
CA MET A 87 9.85 -9.12 -15.93
C MET A 87 10.54 -9.93 -14.81
N VAL A 88 10.77 -9.29 -13.66
CA VAL A 88 11.47 -9.88 -12.53
C VAL A 88 10.60 -9.90 -11.28
N MET A 89 10.14 -11.07 -10.87
CA MET A 89 9.35 -11.25 -9.65
C MET A 89 10.24 -11.34 -8.41
N CYS A 90 9.95 -10.52 -7.40
CA CYS A 90 10.71 -10.43 -6.16
C CYS A 90 9.86 -10.85 -4.95
N ILE A 91 10.18 -11.98 -4.31
CA ILE A 91 9.51 -12.53 -3.11
C ILE A 91 10.47 -12.48 -1.93
N LEU A 92 10.59 -11.33 -1.29
CA LEU A 92 11.67 -11.05 -0.32
C LEU A 92 11.21 -10.75 1.11
N LYS A 93 9.93 -10.95 1.44
CA LYS A 93 9.41 -10.55 2.77
C LYS A 93 9.84 -9.10 3.07
N ARG A 94 10.47 -8.88 4.21
CA ARG A 94 11.04 -7.59 4.64
C ARG A 94 12.56 -7.65 4.77
N ARG A 95 13.24 -8.56 4.02
CA ARG A 95 14.69 -8.71 4.01
C ARG A 95 15.36 -7.45 3.47
N TYR A 96 16.47 -7.01 4.07
CA TYR A 96 17.15 -5.77 3.69
C TYR A 96 17.66 -5.77 2.24
N GLN A 97 17.89 -6.91 1.65
CA GLN A 97 18.31 -7.05 0.25
C GLN A 97 17.25 -6.55 -0.75
N PHE A 98 15.98 -6.44 -0.36
CA PHE A 98 14.93 -5.89 -1.22
C PHE A 98 15.28 -4.49 -1.74
N TRP A 99 15.84 -3.63 -0.90
CA TRP A 99 16.11 -2.24 -1.23
C TRP A 99 17.20 -2.06 -2.29
N PRO A 100 18.44 -2.59 -2.12
CA PRO A 100 19.45 -2.48 -3.18
C PRO A 100 19.05 -3.25 -4.46
N LEU A 101 18.29 -4.36 -4.34
CA LEU A 101 17.83 -5.12 -5.50
C LEU A 101 16.85 -4.30 -6.35
N ILE A 102 15.85 -3.65 -5.76
CA ILE A 102 14.88 -2.85 -6.52
C ILE A 102 15.59 -1.67 -7.22
N ILE A 103 16.58 -1.05 -6.58
CA ILE A 103 17.39 0.01 -7.18
C ILE A 103 18.22 -0.55 -8.36
N ALA A 104 18.78 -1.74 -8.22
CA ALA A 104 19.54 -2.39 -9.29
C ALA A 104 18.65 -2.67 -10.52
N LEU A 105 17.44 -3.20 -10.31
CA LEU A 105 16.50 -3.48 -11.39
C LEU A 105 16.06 -2.19 -12.10
N HIS A 106 15.89 -1.07 -11.36
CA HIS A 106 15.64 0.23 -11.98
C HIS A 106 16.82 0.74 -12.81
N LYS A 107 18.08 0.48 -12.41
CA LYS A 107 19.26 0.81 -13.20
C LYS A 107 19.33 0.00 -14.49
N ILE A 108 18.94 -1.27 -14.47
CA ILE A 108 18.90 -2.16 -15.63
C ILE A 108 17.77 -1.79 -16.59
N GLY A 109 16.69 -1.19 -16.10
CA GLY A 109 15.46 -0.97 -16.87
C GLY A 109 14.54 -2.19 -16.87
N ALA A 110 14.77 -3.17 -15.98
CA ALA A 110 13.88 -4.32 -15.81
C ALA A 110 12.63 -3.92 -15.05
N VAL A 111 11.51 -4.58 -15.34
CA VAL A 111 10.23 -4.35 -14.65
C VAL A 111 10.17 -5.17 -13.38
N VAL A 112 10.13 -4.49 -12.24
CA VAL A 112 10.04 -5.14 -10.93
C VAL A 112 8.61 -5.58 -10.66
N ILE A 113 8.42 -6.83 -10.22
CA ILE A 113 7.14 -7.36 -9.75
C ILE A 113 7.29 -7.76 -8.28
N PRO A 114 7.07 -6.82 -7.34
CA PRO A 114 7.08 -7.17 -5.93
C PRO A 114 5.93 -8.13 -5.64
N ALA A 115 6.23 -9.23 -4.95
CA ALA A 115 5.26 -10.25 -4.65
C ALA A 115 5.33 -10.69 -3.18
N THR A 116 4.17 -10.96 -2.59
CA THR A 116 4.11 -11.41 -1.21
C THR A 116 4.59 -12.84 -1.05
N TYR A 117 5.19 -13.13 0.09
CA TYR A 117 5.65 -14.47 0.46
C TYR A 117 4.50 -15.47 0.74
N LEU A 118 3.26 -14.98 0.74
CA LEU A 118 2.06 -15.80 0.97
C LEU A 118 1.51 -16.45 -0.31
N LEU A 119 2.17 -16.25 -1.47
CA LEU A 119 1.77 -16.86 -2.72
C LEU A 119 1.90 -18.39 -2.65
N THR A 120 0.85 -19.06 -3.15
CA THR A 120 0.89 -20.50 -3.41
C THR A 120 1.46 -20.80 -4.79
N ASP A 121 1.75 -22.07 -5.06
CA ASP A 121 2.18 -22.53 -6.39
C ASP A 121 1.24 -22.10 -7.52
N LYS A 122 -0.09 -22.18 -7.31
CA LYS A 122 -1.08 -21.73 -8.29
C LYS A 122 -0.98 -20.23 -8.57
N ASP A 123 -0.83 -19.43 -7.53
CA ASP A 123 -0.66 -17.98 -7.65
C ASP A 123 0.61 -17.61 -8.44
N ILE A 124 1.69 -18.37 -8.23
CA ILE A 124 2.97 -18.17 -8.91
C ILE A 124 2.83 -18.55 -10.39
N VAL A 125 2.23 -19.71 -10.70
CA VAL A 125 1.98 -20.14 -12.09
C VAL A 125 1.19 -19.08 -12.86
N TYR A 126 0.09 -18.60 -12.27
CA TYR A 126 -0.73 -17.56 -12.89
C TYR A 126 0.11 -16.32 -13.25
N ARG A 127 0.85 -15.77 -12.27
CA ARG A 127 1.66 -14.56 -12.47
C ARG A 127 2.76 -14.75 -13.49
N CYS A 128 3.45 -15.90 -13.45
CA CYS A 128 4.53 -16.18 -14.39
C CYS A 128 4.04 -16.22 -15.83
N ASN A 129 2.88 -16.83 -16.06
CA ASN A 129 2.34 -16.99 -17.41
C ASN A 129 1.69 -15.71 -17.94
N GLU A 130 0.97 -14.97 -17.08
CA GLU A 130 0.31 -13.72 -17.51
C GLU A 130 1.32 -12.59 -17.82
N ALA A 131 2.40 -12.52 -17.06
CA ALA A 131 3.41 -11.46 -17.21
C ALA A 131 4.67 -11.90 -17.96
N ASP A 132 4.78 -13.14 -18.44
CA ASP A 132 6.01 -13.70 -19.03
C ASP A 132 7.24 -13.48 -18.14
N ILE A 133 7.12 -13.78 -16.84
CA ILE A 133 8.18 -13.56 -15.87
C ILE A 133 9.42 -14.37 -16.26
N LYS A 134 10.56 -13.67 -16.43
CA LYS A 134 11.85 -14.26 -16.81
C LYS A 134 12.66 -14.74 -15.62
N THR A 135 12.55 -14.03 -14.50
CA THR A 135 13.37 -14.29 -13.34
C THR A 135 12.55 -14.21 -12.06
N ILE A 136 12.73 -15.18 -11.18
CA ILE A 136 12.18 -15.14 -9.83
C ILE A 136 13.34 -15.02 -8.84
N ILE A 137 13.31 -13.95 -8.02
CA ILE A 137 14.28 -13.72 -6.95
C ILE A 137 13.54 -13.84 -5.63
N ALA A 138 13.95 -14.80 -4.79
CA ALA A 138 13.27 -15.11 -3.53
C ALA A 138 14.23 -15.11 -2.34
N CYS A 139 13.74 -14.75 -1.14
CA CYS A 139 14.51 -15.01 0.08
C CYS A 139 14.62 -16.52 0.32
N GLY A 140 15.75 -16.96 0.88
CA GLY A 140 16.04 -18.36 1.15
C GLY A 140 15.18 -18.94 2.29
N ASP A 141 13.86 -18.89 2.11
CA ASP A 141 12.85 -19.43 3.02
C ASP A 141 12.27 -20.71 2.43
N LYS A 142 12.29 -21.81 3.20
CA LYS A 142 11.94 -23.16 2.70
C LYS A 142 10.54 -23.25 2.12
N ASP A 143 9.55 -22.58 2.72
CA ASP A 143 8.17 -22.65 2.23
C ASP A 143 8.01 -21.87 0.94
N ILE A 144 8.63 -20.71 0.83
CA ILE A 144 8.62 -19.89 -0.39
C ILE A 144 9.29 -20.66 -1.54
N LEU A 145 10.51 -21.17 -1.31
CA LEU A 145 11.27 -21.91 -2.31
C LEU A 145 10.50 -23.15 -2.78
N ARG A 146 9.85 -23.88 -1.86
CA ARG A 146 9.02 -25.04 -2.16
C ARG A 146 7.85 -24.69 -3.08
N HIS A 147 7.12 -23.59 -2.83
CA HIS A 147 6.02 -23.17 -3.69
C HIS A 147 6.50 -22.77 -5.08
N ILE A 148 7.66 -22.12 -5.18
CA ILE A 148 8.26 -21.77 -6.47
C ILE A 148 8.69 -23.03 -7.23
N ASP A 149 9.29 -24.01 -6.56
CA ASP A 149 9.70 -25.27 -7.19
C ASP A 149 8.50 -26.09 -7.69
N LEU A 150 7.39 -26.10 -6.95
CA LEU A 150 6.13 -26.72 -7.39
C LEU A 150 5.52 -26.02 -8.62
N ALA A 151 5.63 -24.69 -8.69
CA ALA A 151 5.12 -23.90 -9.79
C ALA A 151 5.99 -23.98 -11.05
N TYR A 152 7.31 -24.08 -10.89
CA TYR A 152 8.31 -23.93 -11.96
C TYR A 152 8.08 -24.80 -13.21
N PRO A 153 7.69 -26.09 -13.12
CA PRO A 153 7.41 -26.89 -14.31
C PRO A 153 6.29 -26.34 -15.20
N SER A 154 5.42 -25.50 -14.65
CA SER A 154 4.31 -24.85 -15.35
C SER A 154 4.58 -23.38 -15.72
N CYS A 155 5.84 -22.90 -15.56
CA CYS A 155 6.27 -21.54 -15.82
C CYS A 155 7.33 -21.50 -16.94
N PRO A 156 6.98 -21.73 -18.22
CA PRO A 156 7.96 -21.91 -19.30
C PRO A 156 8.78 -20.64 -19.62
N SER A 157 8.31 -19.46 -19.20
CA SER A 157 9.03 -18.19 -19.38
C SER A 157 10.17 -17.99 -18.39
N VAL A 158 10.18 -18.71 -17.25
CA VAL A 158 11.15 -18.51 -16.18
C VAL A 158 12.49 -19.15 -16.54
N GLU A 159 13.48 -18.32 -16.79
CA GLU A 159 14.85 -18.72 -17.13
C GLU A 159 15.73 -18.85 -15.89
N HIS A 160 15.52 -17.98 -14.87
CA HIS A 160 16.34 -17.94 -13.68
C HIS A 160 15.51 -18.00 -12.39
N ARG A 161 15.94 -18.84 -11.45
CA ARG A 161 15.50 -18.85 -10.05
C ARG A 161 16.69 -18.50 -9.17
N ILE A 162 16.61 -17.37 -8.46
CA ILE A 162 17.71 -16.85 -7.64
C ILE A 162 17.27 -16.84 -6.19
N SER A 163 18.02 -17.50 -5.31
CA SER A 163 17.83 -17.47 -3.87
C SER A 163 18.77 -16.46 -3.22
N ILE A 164 18.21 -15.61 -2.35
CA ILE A 164 18.96 -14.69 -1.49
C ILE A 164 18.80 -15.18 -0.05
N GLY A 165 19.83 -15.81 0.48
CA GLY A 165 19.82 -16.32 1.84
C GLY A 165 20.56 -17.65 1.99
N PRO A 166 20.44 -18.31 3.16
CA PRO A 166 21.23 -19.49 3.45
C PRO A 166 20.77 -20.75 2.69
N GLU A 167 19.52 -20.82 2.29
CA GLU A 167 18.96 -21.98 1.59
C GLU A 167 19.01 -21.74 0.07
N VAL A 168 19.71 -22.59 -0.63
CA VAL A 168 19.82 -22.59 -2.10
C VAL A 168 19.54 -24.01 -2.60
N PRO A 169 18.32 -24.29 -3.10
CA PRO A 169 18.00 -25.62 -3.63
C PRO A 169 18.79 -25.97 -4.88
N GLU A 170 18.81 -27.25 -5.23
CA GLU A 170 19.40 -27.72 -6.48
C GLU A 170 18.71 -27.05 -7.69
N GLY A 171 19.51 -26.60 -8.66
CA GLY A 171 19.03 -25.90 -9.84
C GLY A 171 18.66 -24.44 -9.65
N TRP A 172 18.94 -23.88 -8.45
CA TRP A 172 18.84 -22.45 -8.18
C TRP A 172 20.22 -21.77 -8.27
N LEU A 173 20.20 -20.50 -8.63
CA LEU A 173 21.35 -19.62 -8.49
C LEU A 173 21.35 -18.99 -7.10
N ALA A 174 22.54 -18.75 -6.55
CA ALA A 174 22.71 -18.04 -5.30
C ALA A 174 23.12 -16.59 -5.58
N MET A 175 22.42 -15.64 -4.97
CA MET A 175 22.95 -14.28 -4.79
C MET A 175 23.40 -14.16 -3.34
N THR A 176 24.69 -14.28 -3.13
CA THR A 176 25.30 -14.32 -1.80
C THR A 176 25.45 -12.91 -1.20
N GLU A 177 25.67 -12.86 0.12
CA GLU A 177 26.02 -11.58 0.77
C GLU A 177 27.30 -10.98 0.19
N ASP A 178 28.25 -11.83 -0.22
CA ASP A 178 29.51 -11.38 -0.85
C ASP A 178 29.27 -10.74 -2.23
N ASP A 179 28.40 -11.33 -3.05
CA ASP A 179 27.99 -10.75 -4.34
C ASP A 179 27.39 -9.34 -4.16
N VAL A 180 26.59 -9.15 -3.11
CA VAL A 180 25.94 -7.87 -2.81
C VAL A 180 26.92 -6.86 -2.20
N GLN A 181 27.78 -7.27 -1.26
CA GLN A 181 28.65 -6.35 -0.50
C GLN A 181 29.97 -6.05 -1.23
N ASN A 182 30.57 -7.06 -1.85
CA ASN A 182 31.94 -7.03 -2.35
C ASN A 182 32.05 -7.34 -3.85
N GLY A 183 30.92 -7.35 -4.58
CA GLY A 183 30.91 -7.53 -6.02
C GLY A 183 31.70 -6.45 -6.79
N ASN A 184 31.83 -6.63 -8.08
CA ASN A 184 32.65 -5.80 -8.96
C ASN A 184 31.92 -4.63 -9.64
N GLY A 185 30.72 -4.28 -9.20
CA GLY A 185 29.86 -3.26 -9.82
C GLY A 185 30.53 -1.90 -10.07
N ALA A 186 31.45 -1.48 -9.17
CA ALA A 186 32.16 -0.21 -9.32
C ALA A 186 33.11 -0.19 -10.53
N THR A 187 33.58 -1.33 -10.99
CA THR A 187 34.55 -1.48 -12.10
C THR A 187 33.96 -2.15 -13.32
N ASP A 188 32.74 -2.64 -13.25
CA ASP A 188 32.07 -3.33 -14.36
C ASP A 188 31.67 -2.33 -15.47
N PRO A 189 32.14 -2.51 -16.69
CA PRO A 189 31.77 -1.66 -17.82
C PRO A 189 30.25 -1.63 -18.08
N ALA A 190 29.53 -2.73 -17.82
CA ALA A 190 28.10 -2.80 -18.02
C ALA A 190 27.33 -1.82 -17.11
N VAL A 191 27.78 -1.65 -15.87
CA VAL A 191 27.19 -0.68 -14.92
C VAL A 191 27.38 0.75 -15.45
N SER A 192 28.57 1.07 -15.95
CA SER A 192 28.86 2.39 -16.53
C SER A 192 28.04 2.64 -17.78
N GLN A 193 27.93 1.64 -18.67
CA GLN A 193 27.12 1.72 -19.89
C GLN A 193 25.63 1.96 -19.59
N LEU A 194 25.05 1.24 -18.62
CA LEU A 194 23.65 1.44 -18.20
C LEU A 194 23.39 2.84 -17.66
N ARG A 195 24.36 3.41 -16.92
CA ARG A 195 24.29 4.80 -16.45
C ARG A 195 24.29 5.82 -17.59
N GLU A 196 25.05 5.57 -18.67
CA GLU A 196 25.06 6.43 -19.87
C GLU A 196 23.76 6.32 -20.66
N ILE A 197 23.19 5.11 -20.80
CA ILE A 197 21.91 4.87 -21.48
C ILE A 197 20.79 5.58 -20.72
N HIS A 198 20.79 5.47 -19.41
CA HIS A 198 19.86 6.10 -18.48
C HIS A 198 18.39 5.83 -18.89
N TYR A 199 17.96 4.57 -18.76
CA TYR A 199 16.55 4.21 -18.90
C TYR A 199 15.71 5.00 -17.88
N GLY A 200 14.48 5.35 -18.20
CA GLY A 200 13.65 6.14 -17.31
C GLY A 200 12.47 6.82 -18.02
N GLY A 201 11.91 7.85 -17.40
CA GLY A 201 10.74 8.57 -17.91
C GLY A 201 9.52 7.66 -17.98
N HIS A 202 8.98 7.45 -19.18
CA HIS A 202 7.79 6.64 -19.41
C HIS A 202 8.09 5.16 -19.76
N ASP A 203 9.33 4.69 -19.59
CA ASP A 203 9.63 3.26 -19.62
C ASP A 203 8.90 2.56 -18.45
N HIS A 204 8.47 1.31 -18.65
CA HIS A 204 7.86 0.52 -17.58
C HIS A 204 8.88 0.24 -16.46
N MET A 205 8.48 0.44 -15.20
CA MET A 205 9.37 0.33 -14.05
C MET A 205 8.95 -0.76 -13.07
N ILE A 206 7.68 -0.77 -12.71
CA ILE A 206 7.15 -1.64 -11.65
C ILE A 206 5.73 -2.07 -11.98
N MET A 207 5.41 -3.32 -11.66
CA MET A 207 4.08 -3.88 -11.85
C MET A 207 3.58 -4.58 -10.60
N TYR A 208 2.31 -4.39 -10.27
CA TYR A 208 1.64 -5.05 -9.15
C TYR A 208 0.49 -5.92 -9.62
N PHE A 209 0.39 -7.11 -9.06
CA PHE A 209 -0.81 -7.91 -9.13
C PHE A 209 -1.77 -7.52 -8.01
N THR A 210 -2.96 -7.04 -8.36
CA THR A 210 -3.97 -6.64 -7.39
C THR A 210 -5.15 -7.59 -7.43
N SER A 211 -5.74 -7.89 -6.28
CA SER A 211 -6.98 -8.64 -6.21
C SER A 211 -8.12 -7.80 -6.79
N GLY A 212 -8.64 -8.21 -7.95
CA GLY A 212 -9.88 -7.67 -8.50
C GLY A 212 -11.09 -8.12 -7.67
N THR A 213 -12.19 -7.40 -7.82
CA THR A 213 -13.49 -7.77 -7.21
C THR A 213 -14.15 -8.97 -7.92
N SER A 214 -13.67 -9.31 -9.12
CA SER A 214 -14.34 -10.25 -10.05
C SER A 214 -13.50 -11.44 -10.49
N GLY A 215 -12.44 -11.83 -9.78
CA GLY A 215 -11.69 -13.03 -10.16
C GLY A 215 -10.16 -12.92 -10.04
N GLU A 216 -9.45 -13.20 -11.14
CA GLU A 216 -7.99 -13.24 -11.18
C GLU A 216 -7.35 -11.87 -10.95
N PRO A 217 -6.12 -11.81 -10.40
CA PRO A 217 -5.44 -10.56 -10.12
C PRO A 217 -5.16 -9.73 -11.39
N LYS A 218 -5.43 -8.41 -11.32
CA LYS A 218 -5.12 -7.46 -12.39
C LYS A 218 -3.64 -7.05 -12.32
N MET A 219 -3.04 -6.79 -13.46
CA MET A 219 -1.64 -6.34 -13.60
C MET A 219 -1.57 -4.82 -13.76
N VAL A 220 -1.34 -4.11 -12.68
CA VAL A 220 -1.21 -2.64 -12.66
C VAL A 220 0.24 -2.26 -12.93
N ILE A 221 0.52 -1.61 -14.07
CA ILE A 221 1.87 -1.23 -14.45
C ILE A 221 2.10 0.28 -14.35
N HIS A 222 3.27 0.66 -13.84
CA HIS A 222 3.70 2.05 -13.69
C HIS A 222 5.05 2.29 -14.35
N ASP A 223 5.24 3.52 -14.87
CA ASP A 223 6.49 4.01 -15.37
C ASP A 223 7.37 4.64 -14.25
N TYR A 224 8.55 5.14 -14.62
CA TYR A 224 9.49 5.72 -13.65
C TYR A 224 8.97 6.96 -12.95
N THR A 225 8.01 7.69 -13.53
CA THR A 225 7.43 8.89 -12.90
C THR A 225 6.61 8.57 -11.65
N TYR A 226 6.15 7.32 -11.52
CA TYR A 226 5.47 6.84 -10.31
C TYR A 226 6.33 7.00 -9.05
N ALA A 227 7.63 6.73 -9.15
CA ALA A 227 8.53 6.91 -8.02
C ALA A 227 8.59 8.38 -7.57
N LEU A 228 8.64 9.33 -8.52
CA LEU A 228 8.64 10.76 -8.22
C LEU A 228 7.32 11.21 -7.61
N ALA A 229 6.20 10.67 -8.06
CA ALA A 229 4.87 11.00 -7.54
C ALA A 229 4.71 10.74 -6.04
N HIS A 230 5.50 9.83 -5.47
CA HIS A 230 5.53 9.57 -4.02
C HIS A 230 6.18 10.69 -3.19
N LEU A 231 6.76 11.72 -3.81
CA LEU A 231 7.26 12.89 -3.11
C LEU A 231 6.15 13.53 -2.26
N THR A 232 4.96 13.74 -2.84
CA THR A 232 3.82 14.33 -2.10
C THR A 232 3.35 13.45 -0.96
N THR A 233 3.33 12.13 -1.18
CA THR A 233 2.99 11.13 -0.15
C THR A 233 3.92 11.23 1.06
N ALA A 234 5.22 11.36 0.83
CA ALA A 234 6.22 11.39 1.90
C ALA A 234 6.34 12.77 2.57
N ALA A 235 6.54 13.82 1.78
CA ALA A 235 6.85 15.16 2.31
C ALA A 235 5.62 15.83 2.95
N PHE A 236 4.43 15.58 2.42
CA PHE A 236 3.25 16.37 2.80
C PHE A 236 2.17 15.57 3.51
N TRP A 237 2.04 14.26 3.23
CA TRP A 237 1.12 13.40 3.95
C TRP A 237 1.78 12.63 5.08
N HIS A 238 2.92 11.91 4.88
CA HIS A 238 3.70 11.31 5.96
C HIS A 238 4.47 12.35 6.78
N ASN A 239 4.59 13.56 6.27
CA ASN A 239 5.32 14.68 6.88
C ASN A 239 6.72 14.29 7.33
N VAL A 240 7.43 13.50 6.51
CA VAL A 240 8.82 13.14 6.80
C VAL A 240 9.76 14.27 6.38
N THR A 241 10.85 14.41 7.11
CA THR A 241 11.94 15.35 6.85
C THR A 241 13.25 14.59 6.68
N PRO A 242 14.34 15.23 6.24
CA PRO A 242 15.64 14.57 6.12
C PRO A 242 16.17 13.94 7.43
N GLU A 243 15.66 14.37 8.58
CA GLU A 243 16.03 13.88 9.92
C GLU A 243 15.10 12.76 10.41
N SER A 244 14.04 12.44 9.67
CA SER A 244 13.05 11.45 10.07
C SER A 244 13.61 10.03 10.00
N LEU A 245 13.25 9.21 10.99
CA LEU A 245 13.31 7.76 10.93
C LEU A 245 11.86 7.24 10.79
N HIS A 246 11.50 6.83 9.58
CA HIS A 246 10.12 6.48 9.23
C HIS A 246 9.89 4.97 9.23
N LEU A 247 8.86 4.53 9.94
CA LEU A 247 8.40 3.14 9.96
C LEU A 247 7.04 3.00 9.28
N THR A 248 6.97 2.20 8.21
CA THR A 248 5.69 1.74 7.63
C THR A 248 5.52 0.25 7.84
N VAL A 249 4.38 -0.15 8.41
CA VAL A 249 4.00 -1.56 8.55
C VAL A 249 3.34 -2.04 7.26
N SER A 250 4.11 -2.71 6.43
CA SER A 250 3.66 -3.36 5.20
C SER A 250 4.66 -4.42 4.77
N ASP A 251 4.21 -5.47 4.11
CA ASP A 251 5.06 -6.41 3.39
C ASP A 251 5.57 -5.77 2.09
N THR A 252 6.78 -6.12 1.65
CA THR A 252 7.39 -5.55 0.44
C THR A 252 6.69 -5.96 -0.85
N GLY A 253 5.91 -7.03 -0.83
CA GLY A 253 5.12 -7.48 -1.97
C GLY A 253 3.84 -6.68 -2.24
N TRP A 254 3.55 -5.63 -1.46
CA TRP A 254 2.36 -4.80 -1.61
C TRP A 254 2.71 -3.38 -2.04
N GLY A 255 1.87 -2.76 -2.87
CA GLY A 255 2.03 -1.37 -3.29
C GLY A 255 2.21 -0.40 -2.13
N LYS A 256 1.55 -0.63 -0.97
CA LYS A 256 1.73 0.18 0.24
C LYS A 256 3.18 0.25 0.74
N ALA A 257 4.02 -0.74 0.42
CA ALA A 257 5.43 -0.69 0.82
C ALA A 257 6.17 0.50 0.19
N VAL A 258 5.94 0.76 -1.08
CA VAL A 258 6.62 1.87 -1.78
C VAL A 258 6.08 3.24 -1.36
N TRP A 259 4.86 3.31 -0.81
CA TRP A 259 4.30 4.54 -0.25
C TRP A 259 5.06 5.04 0.97
N GLY A 260 5.56 4.12 1.81
CA GLY A 260 6.10 4.50 3.11
C GLY A 260 7.49 3.96 3.43
N LYS A 261 8.14 3.20 2.56
CA LYS A 261 9.47 2.68 2.88
C LYS A 261 10.42 2.58 1.67
N LEU A 262 10.21 3.43 0.67
CA LEU A 262 11.10 3.46 -0.50
C LEU A 262 11.16 4.87 -1.11
N TYR A 263 10.37 5.14 -2.16
CA TYR A 263 10.58 6.27 -3.05
C TYR A 263 10.50 7.63 -2.38
N GLY A 264 9.36 8.01 -1.88
CA GLY A 264 9.14 9.34 -1.33
C GLY A 264 10.04 9.65 -0.13
N GLN A 265 10.24 8.67 0.77
CA GLN A 265 11.13 8.82 1.93
C GLN A 265 12.54 9.14 1.50
N TRP A 266 13.07 8.42 0.51
CA TRP A 266 14.42 8.65 0.01
C TRP A 266 14.55 9.90 -0.87
N ILE A 267 13.48 10.31 -1.59
CA ILE A 267 13.48 11.63 -2.25
C ILE A 267 13.65 12.75 -1.21
N VAL A 268 12.93 12.67 -0.10
CA VAL A 268 13.07 13.63 1.01
C VAL A 268 14.42 13.50 1.71
N GLY A 269 15.04 12.33 1.67
CA GLY A 269 16.28 12.01 2.39
C GLY A 269 16.04 11.50 3.81
N ALA A 270 14.83 11.05 4.12
CA ALA A 270 14.50 10.39 5.38
C ALA A 270 15.05 8.97 5.43
N ALA A 271 15.49 8.52 6.59
CA ALA A 271 15.87 7.14 6.81
C ALA A 271 14.62 6.25 6.92
N VAL A 272 14.65 5.12 6.24
CA VAL A 272 13.61 4.08 6.33
C VAL A 272 13.98 3.11 7.45
N PHE A 273 13.07 2.91 8.41
CA PHE A 273 13.18 1.87 9.42
C PHE A 273 12.37 0.64 9.04
N VAL A 274 12.99 -0.52 9.11
CA VAL A 274 12.38 -1.80 8.79
C VAL A 274 12.51 -2.75 9.96
N TYR A 275 11.37 -3.23 10.45
CA TYR A 275 11.31 -4.34 11.38
C TYR A 275 10.85 -5.59 10.65
N ASP A 276 11.76 -6.53 10.44
CA ASP A 276 11.54 -7.82 9.79
C ASP A 276 11.16 -8.87 10.83
N HIS A 277 9.87 -9.11 10.95
CA HIS A 277 9.29 -10.07 11.88
C HIS A 277 8.63 -11.23 11.14
N GLU A 278 8.69 -12.42 11.70
CA GLU A 278 7.95 -13.58 11.15
C GLU A 278 6.48 -13.55 11.61
N ILE A 279 6.24 -13.19 12.87
CA ILE A 279 4.88 -13.06 13.44
C ILE A 279 4.69 -11.64 13.95
N PHE A 280 3.63 -10.98 13.50
CA PHE A 280 3.28 -9.65 14.02
C PHE A 280 2.81 -9.73 15.47
N ARG A 281 3.48 -8.96 16.35
CA ARG A 281 3.07 -8.73 17.73
C ARG A 281 3.10 -7.24 18.04
N PRO A 282 1.98 -6.65 18.49
CA PRO A 282 1.92 -5.21 18.80
C PRO A 282 3.00 -4.76 19.79
N THR A 283 3.25 -5.57 20.83
CA THR A 283 4.25 -5.28 21.85
C THR A 283 5.68 -5.19 21.30
N ASP A 284 6.00 -6.00 20.29
CA ASP A 284 7.37 -6.04 19.74
C ASP A 284 7.62 -4.83 18.84
N ILE A 285 6.63 -4.42 18.04
CA ILE A 285 6.77 -3.21 17.24
C ILE A 285 6.88 -1.96 18.13
N LEU A 286 6.12 -1.90 19.25
CA LEU A 286 6.20 -0.80 20.22
C LEU A 286 7.59 -0.71 20.86
N LYS A 287 8.18 -1.86 21.26
CA LYS A 287 9.56 -1.91 21.76
C LYS A 287 10.58 -1.41 20.74
N LYS A 288 10.41 -1.80 19.45
CA LYS A 288 11.29 -1.33 18.38
C LYS A 288 11.14 0.16 18.13
N MET A 289 9.93 0.70 18.15
CA MET A 289 9.69 2.14 18.04
C MET A 289 10.37 2.92 19.18
N GLU A 290 10.27 2.42 20.41
CA GLU A 290 10.96 2.97 21.57
C GLU A 290 12.47 2.89 21.45
N GLN A 291 13.01 1.68 21.15
CA GLN A 291 14.44 1.39 21.06
C GLN A 291 15.14 2.27 20.03
N TYR A 292 14.54 2.42 18.85
CA TYR A 292 15.16 3.12 17.72
C TYR A 292 14.71 4.56 17.58
N LYS A 293 13.86 5.05 18.50
CA LYS A 293 13.35 6.42 18.50
C LYS A 293 12.71 6.81 17.16
N VAL A 294 11.81 5.95 16.67
CA VAL A 294 11.04 6.21 15.44
C VAL A 294 10.32 7.54 15.54
N THR A 295 10.43 8.37 14.49
CA THR A 295 9.87 9.73 14.50
C THR A 295 8.54 9.85 13.79
N SER A 296 8.30 9.01 12.78
CA SER A 296 7.02 8.95 12.06
C SER A 296 6.63 7.51 11.75
N PHE A 297 5.32 7.25 11.79
CA PHE A 297 4.78 5.89 11.73
C PHE A 297 3.56 5.82 10.81
N CYS A 298 3.55 4.84 9.91
CA CYS A 298 2.40 4.50 9.08
C CYS A 298 2.02 3.04 9.23
N ALA A 299 0.74 2.78 9.46
CA ALA A 299 0.23 1.43 9.53
C ALA A 299 -1.22 1.35 9.00
N PRO A 300 -1.71 0.18 8.55
CA PRO A 300 -3.13 0.02 8.26
C PRO A 300 -3.97 0.15 9.53
N PRO A 301 -5.25 0.51 9.42
CA PRO A 301 -6.19 0.63 10.54
C PRO A 301 -6.23 -0.59 11.45
N THR A 302 -6.10 -1.79 10.88
CA THR A 302 -6.02 -3.04 11.63
C THR A 302 -4.89 -3.04 12.67
N ILE A 303 -3.73 -2.49 12.34
CA ILE A 303 -2.59 -2.39 13.27
C ILE A 303 -2.93 -1.42 14.41
N TYR A 304 -3.50 -0.25 14.09
CA TYR A 304 -3.93 0.69 15.13
C TYR A 304 -4.97 0.09 16.09
N ARG A 305 -5.90 -0.76 15.59
CA ARG A 305 -6.84 -1.50 16.44
C ARG A 305 -6.14 -2.42 17.45
N TYR A 306 -5.02 -3.02 17.08
CA TYR A 306 -4.20 -3.79 18.02
C TYR A 306 -3.44 -2.89 18.99
N LEU A 307 -2.81 -1.83 18.49
CA LEU A 307 -2.00 -0.92 19.32
C LEU A 307 -2.82 -0.26 20.43
N VAL A 308 -4.05 0.22 20.15
CA VAL A 308 -4.91 0.87 21.17
C VAL A 308 -5.45 -0.09 22.25
N ARG A 309 -5.20 -1.39 22.11
CA ARG A 309 -5.51 -2.41 23.14
C ARG A 309 -4.34 -2.67 24.07
N GLU A 310 -3.14 -2.27 23.67
CA GLU A 310 -1.95 -2.34 24.50
C GLU A 310 -1.85 -1.13 25.45
N ASP A 311 -1.11 -1.28 26.52
CA ASP A 311 -0.78 -0.17 27.42
C ASP A 311 0.38 0.66 26.83
N LEU A 312 0.04 1.59 25.93
CA LEU A 312 1.02 2.42 25.23
C LEU A 312 1.87 3.28 26.17
N LYS A 313 1.38 3.58 27.38
CA LYS A 313 2.10 4.37 28.37
C LYS A 313 3.31 3.66 28.99
N ARG A 314 3.44 2.34 28.75
CA ARG A 314 4.63 1.57 29.17
C ARG A 314 5.85 1.80 28.31
N TYR A 315 5.69 2.44 27.16
CA TYR A 315 6.76 2.65 26.17
C TYR A 315 7.07 4.13 26.05
N ASP A 316 8.36 4.47 25.97
CA ASP A 316 8.80 5.83 25.65
C ASP A 316 8.69 6.09 24.15
N LEU A 317 7.51 6.54 23.72
CA LEU A 317 7.22 6.92 22.34
C LEU A 317 7.32 8.43 22.10
N SER A 318 8.03 9.17 22.95
CA SER A 318 8.17 10.65 22.88
C SER A 318 8.87 11.14 21.61
N SER A 319 9.62 10.26 20.93
CA SER A 319 10.23 10.54 19.63
C SER A 319 9.22 10.57 18.48
N LEU A 320 8.06 9.87 18.63
CA LEU A 320 7.03 9.81 17.62
C LEU A 320 6.33 11.18 17.49
N LYS A 321 6.39 11.77 16.31
CA LYS A 321 5.85 13.12 16.04
C LYS A 321 4.65 13.09 15.09
N TYR A 322 4.55 12.08 14.23
CA TYR A 322 3.55 12.05 13.18
C TYR A 322 3.12 10.61 12.87
N VAL A 323 1.81 10.41 12.70
CA VAL A 323 1.24 9.08 12.46
C VAL A 323 0.20 9.13 11.36
N THR A 324 0.27 8.16 10.43
CA THR A 324 -0.61 8.09 9.27
C THR A 324 -1.20 6.71 9.10
N THR A 325 -2.32 6.64 8.39
CA THR A 325 -2.97 5.39 8.02
C THR A 325 -3.55 5.44 6.62
N ALA A 326 -3.52 4.32 5.91
CA ALA A 326 -4.16 4.12 4.62
C ALA A 326 -4.38 2.63 4.33
N GLY A 327 -5.14 2.34 3.27
CA GLY A 327 -5.39 0.99 2.76
C GLY A 327 -6.73 0.39 3.16
N GLU A 328 -7.30 0.88 4.25
CA GLU A 328 -8.65 0.63 4.74
C GLU A 328 -9.16 1.92 5.35
N ALA A 329 -10.47 2.08 5.51
CA ALA A 329 -11.01 3.21 6.24
C ALA A 329 -10.81 3.03 7.77
N LEU A 330 -10.39 4.09 8.44
CA LEU A 330 -10.15 4.08 9.87
C LEU A 330 -11.46 4.34 10.64
N ASN A 331 -11.77 3.48 11.59
CA ASN A 331 -12.89 3.72 12.51
C ASN A 331 -12.59 4.93 13.41
N PRO A 332 -13.47 5.94 13.46
CA PRO A 332 -13.27 7.14 14.30
C PRO A 332 -12.96 6.84 15.74
N SER A 333 -13.59 5.80 16.34
CA SER A 333 -13.35 5.43 17.74
C SER A 333 -11.93 4.96 18.02
N VAL A 334 -11.27 4.34 17.03
CA VAL A 334 -9.84 3.94 17.13
C VAL A 334 -8.95 5.17 17.09
N SER A 335 -9.26 6.13 16.18
CA SER A 335 -8.54 7.40 16.09
C SER A 335 -8.62 8.21 17.39
N ASP A 336 -9.84 8.32 17.96
CA ASP A 336 -10.05 9.06 19.19
C ASP A 336 -9.36 8.40 20.37
N LYS A 337 -9.48 7.06 20.52
CA LYS A 337 -8.79 6.32 21.57
C LYS A 337 -7.27 6.45 21.48
N PHE A 338 -6.71 6.42 20.26
CA PHE A 338 -5.29 6.64 20.06
C PHE A 338 -4.88 8.06 20.48
N TYR A 339 -5.68 9.07 20.10
CA TYR A 339 -5.45 10.46 20.49
C TYR A 339 -5.49 10.68 22.01
N ASP A 340 -6.46 10.06 22.70
CA ASP A 340 -6.59 10.19 24.17
C ASP A 340 -5.37 9.66 24.92
N ILE A 341 -4.68 8.66 24.33
CA ILE A 341 -3.49 8.05 24.94
C ILE A 341 -2.21 8.78 24.54
N MET A 342 -2.05 9.06 23.23
CA MET A 342 -0.80 9.52 22.63
C MET A 342 -0.75 11.02 22.39
N HIS A 343 -1.88 11.71 22.44
CA HIS A 343 -2.03 13.12 22.03
C HIS A 343 -1.57 13.41 20.59
N LEU A 344 -1.54 12.37 19.73
CA LEU A 344 -1.25 12.44 18.31
C LEU A 344 -2.48 12.05 17.51
N ARG A 345 -2.88 12.87 16.55
CA ARG A 345 -3.95 12.52 15.60
C ARG A 345 -3.40 11.61 14.50
N ILE A 346 -4.19 10.63 14.12
CA ILE A 346 -3.90 9.78 12.95
C ILE A 346 -4.38 10.52 11.70
N TYR A 347 -3.47 10.73 10.76
CA TYR A 347 -3.75 11.38 9.48
C TYR A 347 -4.08 10.33 8.43
N GLU A 348 -5.32 10.33 7.97
CA GLU A 348 -5.78 9.36 6.98
C GLU A 348 -5.37 9.76 5.56
N GLY A 349 -5.15 8.77 4.70
CA GLY A 349 -4.94 8.93 3.28
C GLY A 349 -5.61 7.82 2.50
N PHE A 350 -5.99 8.12 1.28
CA PHE A 350 -6.62 7.22 0.34
C PHE A 350 -5.87 7.21 -0.99
N GLY A 351 -5.87 6.08 -1.62
CA GLY A 351 -5.38 5.81 -2.96
C GLY A 351 -5.44 4.31 -3.23
N GLN A 352 -5.04 3.95 -4.41
CA GLN A 352 -5.13 2.58 -4.93
C GLN A 352 -3.75 2.09 -5.34
N THR A 353 -3.66 0.84 -5.82
CA THR A 353 -2.44 0.36 -6.48
C THR A 353 -2.19 1.12 -7.78
N GLU A 354 -3.26 1.55 -8.43
CA GLU A 354 -3.29 2.35 -9.65
C GLU A 354 -2.82 3.79 -9.45
N THR A 355 -2.67 4.25 -8.20
CA THR A 355 -2.33 5.65 -7.87
C THR A 355 -1.30 5.73 -6.74
N THR A 356 -0.88 6.96 -6.40
CA THR A 356 -0.28 7.27 -5.10
C THR A 356 -1.36 7.78 -4.13
N CYS A 357 -1.00 8.54 -3.10
CA CYS A 357 -1.96 9.17 -2.20
C CYS A 357 -2.78 10.24 -2.94
N THR A 358 -4.01 9.92 -3.34
CA THR A 358 -4.90 10.81 -4.10
C THR A 358 -5.70 11.76 -3.21
N LEU A 359 -6.10 11.27 -2.04
CA LEU A 359 -6.72 12.07 -0.97
C LEU A 359 -5.91 11.89 0.30
N GLY A 360 -5.73 12.96 1.06
CA GLY A 360 -4.97 12.88 2.30
C GLY A 360 -5.30 13.99 3.28
N THR A 361 -5.15 13.70 4.56
CA THR A 361 -5.07 14.73 5.59
C THR A 361 -3.61 15.20 5.63
N PHE A 362 -3.31 16.28 4.91
CA PHE A 362 -1.95 16.81 4.79
C PHE A 362 -1.52 17.57 6.05
N LYS A 363 -0.21 17.78 6.21
CA LYS A 363 0.41 18.33 7.43
C LYS A 363 -0.14 19.67 7.92
N TRP A 364 -0.74 20.47 7.05
CA TRP A 364 -1.35 21.77 7.41
C TRP A 364 -2.82 21.66 7.83
N MET A 365 -3.42 20.47 7.69
CA MET A 365 -4.84 20.28 7.90
C MET A 365 -5.14 19.81 9.32
N LYS A 366 -6.34 20.13 9.78
CA LYS A 366 -6.90 19.52 10.99
C LYS A 366 -7.47 18.15 10.63
N ALA A 367 -7.00 17.10 11.28
CA ALA A 367 -7.56 15.77 11.11
C ALA A 367 -9.02 15.73 11.57
N LYS A 368 -9.91 15.24 10.70
CA LYS A 368 -11.31 14.94 11.01
C LYS A 368 -11.44 13.40 11.06
N PRO A 369 -11.74 12.79 12.21
CA PRO A 369 -11.87 11.34 12.33
C PRO A 369 -12.85 10.74 11.32
N GLY A 370 -12.43 9.69 10.61
CA GLY A 370 -13.22 9.02 9.56
C GLY A 370 -13.20 9.72 8.20
N SER A 371 -12.44 10.82 8.06
CA SER A 371 -12.24 11.47 6.78
C SER A 371 -10.92 11.07 6.16
N MET A 372 -10.93 10.79 4.86
CA MET A 372 -9.72 10.56 4.04
C MET A 372 -8.93 11.86 3.77
N GLY A 373 -9.41 13.02 4.22
CA GLY A 373 -8.79 14.32 3.96
C GLY A 373 -9.34 15.01 2.70
N LYS A 374 -8.47 15.75 2.02
CA LYS A 374 -8.77 16.53 0.81
C LYS A 374 -7.96 16.01 -0.38
N PRO A 375 -8.31 16.39 -1.62
CA PRO A 375 -7.53 16.09 -2.81
C PRO A 375 -6.05 16.49 -2.67
N ASN A 376 -5.17 15.60 -3.11
CA ASN A 376 -3.79 15.92 -3.36
C ASN A 376 -3.72 16.77 -4.65
N PRO A 377 -3.14 17.98 -4.64
CA PRO A 377 -3.10 18.85 -5.82
C PRO A 377 -2.33 18.23 -7.01
N GLN A 378 -1.64 17.14 -6.80
CA GLN A 378 -1.07 16.31 -7.87
C GLN A 378 -2.15 15.74 -8.79
N TYR A 379 -3.36 15.47 -8.26
CA TYR A 379 -4.50 14.86 -8.94
C TYR A 379 -5.66 15.84 -9.04
N ASP A 380 -6.33 15.87 -10.17
CA ASP A 380 -7.57 16.60 -10.37
C ASP A 380 -8.76 15.68 -10.02
N ILE A 381 -9.13 15.68 -8.74
CA ILE A 381 -10.12 14.77 -8.16
C ILE A 381 -11.51 15.38 -8.17
N HIS A 382 -12.48 14.61 -8.68
CA HIS A 382 -13.89 14.95 -8.70
C HIS A 382 -14.74 13.87 -8.04
N LEU A 383 -15.95 14.23 -7.60
CA LEU A 383 -17.00 13.29 -7.21
C LEU A 383 -18.11 13.35 -8.26
N MET A 384 -18.30 12.23 -8.96
CA MET A 384 -19.28 12.17 -10.04
C MET A 384 -20.49 11.31 -9.68
N VAL A 385 -21.68 11.80 -10.00
CA VAL A 385 -22.95 11.07 -9.86
C VAL A 385 -23.82 11.35 -11.09
N ASP A 386 -24.25 10.28 -11.75
CA ASP A 386 -25.11 10.36 -12.93
C ASP A 386 -24.62 11.40 -14.00
N GLY A 387 -23.30 11.41 -14.27
CA GLY A 387 -22.65 12.26 -15.27
C GLY A 387 -22.45 13.74 -14.89
N ARG A 388 -22.65 14.10 -13.61
CA ARG A 388 -22.41 15.45 -13.07
C ARG A 388 -21.60 15.42 -11.77
N GLU A 389 -21.06 16.57 -11.39
CA GLU A 389 -20.47 16.76 -10.07
C GLU A 389 -21.50 16.52 -8.95
N ALA A 390 -21.08 15.78 -7.92
CA ALA A 390 -21.86 15.59 -6.69
C ALA A 390 -21.87 16.90 -5.87
N LYS A 391 -23.00 17.18 -5.25
CA LYS A 391 -23.14 18.27 -4.27
C LYS A 391 -22.48 17.87 -2.94
N ASP A 392 -22.35 18.85 -2.05
CA ASP A 392 -21.91 18.57 -0.69
C ASP A 392 -22.85 17.56 -0.03
N ASP A 393 -22.26 16.60 0.69
CA ASP A 393 -22.91 15.44 1.32
C ASP A 393 -23.61 14.44 0.36
N GLU A 394 -23.59 14.68 -0.94
CA GLU A 394 -24.05 13.71 -1.94
C GLU A 394 -22.97 12.66 -2.19
N VAL A 395 -23.40 11.40 -2.31
CA VAL A 395 -22.50 10.30 -2.61
C VAL A 395 -22.21 10.25 -4.11
N GLY A 396 -20.94 10.31 -4.48
CA GLY A 396 -20.46 10.17 -5.85
C GLY A 396 -19.28 9.23 -5.95
N GLU A 397 -18.95 8.84 -7.18
CA GLU A 397 -17.73 8.12 -7.48
C GLU A 397 -16.53 9.06 -7.47
N ILE A 398 -15.45 8.66 -6.83
CA ILE A 398 -14.16 9.36 -6.91
C ILE A 398 -13.60 9.11 -8.30
N VAL A 399 -13.36 10.15 -9.07
CA VAL A 399 -12.73 10.08 -10.38
C VAL A 399 -11.54 11.03 -10.46
N VAL A 400 -10.57 10.69 -11.30
CA VAL A 400 -9.42 11.55 -11.60
C VAL A 400 -9.60 12.08 -13.01
N ARG A 401 -9.69 13.40 -13.19
CA ARG A 401 -9.76 13.98 -14.52
C ARG A 401 -8.41 13.84 -15.24
N THR A 402 -8.47 13.29 -16.45
CA THR A 402 -7.29 12.96 -17.27
C THR A 402 -7.34 13.58 -18.66
N ALA A 403 -8.46 14.28 -19.02
CA ALA A 403 -8.67 14.83 -20.34
C ALA A 403 -7.60 15.86 -20.76
N GLU A 404 -7.09 16.66 -19.81
CA GLU A 404 -6.08 17.68 -20.08
C GLU A 404 -4.66 17.19 -19.80
N ARG A 405 -4.48 16.36 -18.77
CA ARG A 405 -3.19 15.84 -18.32
C ARG A 405 -3.37 14.56 -17.55
N ILE A 406 -2.55 13.56 -17.86
CA ILE A 406 -2.41 12.37 -17.00
C ILE A 406 -1.50 12.77 -15.83
N PRO A 407 -1.99 12.71 -14.58
CA PRO A 407 -1.16 13.07 -13.42
C PRO A 407 -0.06 12.03 -13.18
N LEU A 408 1.07 12.49 -12.67
CA LEU A 408 2.14 11.58 -12.24
C LEU A 408 1.62 10.60 -11.19
N GLY A 409 2.07 9.36 -11.27
CA GLY A 409 1.70 8.33 -10.31
C GLY A 409 0.32 7.69 -10.54
N LEU A 410 -0.41 8.13 -11.58
CA LEU A 410 -1.51 7.34 -12.11
C LEU A 410 -0.92 6.24 -13.00
N PHE A 411 -1.42 5.00 -12.88
CA PHE A 411 -0.90 3.86 -13.63
C PHE A 411 -1.01 4.05 -15.15
N ASN A 412 -0.17 3.34 -15.90
CA ASN A 412 -0.20 3.46 -17.37
C ASN A 412 -1.37 2.70 -17.96
N GLU A 413 -1.57 1.46 -17.52
CA GLU A 413 -2.62 0.56 -18.00
C GLU A 413 -2.75 -0.68 -17.08
N TYR A 414 -3.80 -1.45 -17.26
CA TYR A 414 -3.79 -2.85 -16.87
C TYR A 414 -3.04 -3.63 -17.95
N TYR A 415 -1.81 -4.05 -17.63
CA TYR A 415 -0.88 -4.65 -18.58
C TYR A 415 -1.50 -5.81 -19.33
N ARG A 416 -1.43 -5.79 -20.66
CA ARG A 416 -2.04 -6.77 -21.59
C ARG A 416 -3.57 -6.89 -21.49
N ASN A 417 -4.24 -5.93 -20.89
CA ASN A 417 -5.69 -5.94 -20.80
C ASN A 417 -6.28 -4.56 -21.19
N PRO A 418 -6.27 -4.23 -22.49
CA PRO A 418 -6.80 -2.94 -22.96
C PRO A 418 -8.31 -2.79 -22.75
N GLU A 419 -9.07 -3.89 -22.74
CA GLU A 419 -10.52 -3.87 -22.50
C GLU A 419 -10.79 -3.35 -21.08
N LEU A 420 -10.15 -3.97 -20.09
CA LEU A 420 -10.28 -3.57 -18.69
C LEU A 420 -9.73 -2.14 -18.46
N THR A 421 -8.67 -1.76 -19.18
CA THR A 421 -8.14 -0.39 -19.11
C THR A 421 -9.18 0.61 -19.60
N ASN A 422 -9.83 0.33 -20.73
CA ASN A 422 -10.89 1.19 -21.27
C ASN A 422 -12.16 1.23 -20.40
N GLU A 423 -12.45 0.17 -19.63
CA GLU A 423 -13.56 0.17 -18.67
C GLU A 423 -13.41 1.18 -17.55
N VAL A 424 -12.17 1.53 -17.18
CA VAL A 424 -11.90 2.47 -16.08
C VAL A 424 -11.38 3.82 -16.57
N TRP A 425 -10.95 3.91 -17.84
CA TRP A 425 -10.48 5.14 -18.47
C TRP A 425 -11.43 5.54 -19.59
N HIS A 426 -12.46 6.32 -19.27
CA HIS A 426 -13.43 6.78 -20.25
C HIS A 426 -13.94 8.19 -19.89
N ASP A 427 -14.60 8.86 -20.81
CA ASP A 427 -15.20 10.19 -20.67
C ASP A 427 -14.24 11.28 -20.14
N GLY A 428 -12.91 11.09 -20.33
CA GLY A 428 -11.88 12.01 -19.86
C GLY A 428 -11.51 11.87 -18.40
N TYR A 429 -11.92 10.75 -17.77
CA TYR A 429 -11.62 10.42 -16.37
C TYR A 429 -11.03 9.02 -16.22
N TYR A 430 -10.24 8.85 -15.18
CA TYR A 430 -10.00 7.55 -14.56
C TYR A 430 -11.04 7.32 -13.46
N HIS A 431 -11.81 6.26 -13.58
CA HIS A 431 -12.85 5.84 -12.66
C HIS A 431 -12.28 4.89 -11.61
N THR A 432 -12.27 5.33 -10.34
CA THR A 432 -11.64 4.54 -9.27
C THR A 432 -12.49 3.35 -8.83
N GLY A 433 -13.80 3.38 -9.10
CA GLY A 433 -14.79 2.44 -8.57
C GLY A 433 -15.02 2.60 -7.06
N ASP A 434 -14.48 3.64 -6.43
CA ASP A 434 -14.68 3.95 -5.02
C ASP A 434 -15.64 5.12 -4.85
N LEU A 435 -16.57 5.00 -3.90
CA LEU A 435 -17.57 6.01 -3.59
C LEU A 435 -17.19 6.79 -2.34
N ALA A 436 -17.41 8.09 -2.40
CA ALA A 436 -17.26 8.99 -1.27
C ALA A 436 -18.37 10.06 -1.23
N ARG A 437 -18.47 10.76 -0.13
CA ARG A 437 -19.14 12.07 -0.03
C ARG A 437 -18.14 13.13 0.42
N ARG A 438 -18.40 14.37 0.11
CA ARG A 438 -17.58 15.52 0.53
C ARG A 438 -18.42 16.43 1.43
N ASP A 439 -17.86 16.86 2.57
CA ASP A 439 -18.51 17.87 3.40
C ASP A 439 -18.28 19.30 2.89
N SER A 440 -18.97 20.28 3.46
CA SER A 440 -18.87 21.69 3.09
C SER A 440 -17.48 22.32 3.32
N ASP A 441 -16.60 21.67 4.11
CA ASP A 441 -15.21 22.07 4.31
C ASP A 441 -14.27 21.42 3.29
N GLY A 442 -14.79 20.59 2.38
CA GLY A 442 -14.06 19.89 1.33
C GLY A 442 -13.40 18.59 1.76
N TYR A 443 -13.73 18.03 2.94
CA TYR A 443 -13.21 16.74 3.39
C TYR A 443 -14.02 15.58 2.82
N PHE A 444 -13.32 14.56 2.35
CA PHE A 444 -13.90 13.37 1.74
C PHE A 444 -14.06 12.24 2.76
N TYR A 445 -15.19 11.55 2.70
CA TYR A 445 -15.53 10.42 3.57
C TYR A 445 -15.84 9.20 2.70
N TYR A 446 -15.14 8.10 2.95
CA TYR A 446 -15.32 6.85 2.23
C TYR A 446 -16.70 6.24 2.50
N VAL A 447 -17.37 5.77 1.44
CA VAL A 447 -18.69 5.14 1.53
C VAL A 447 -18.61 3.65 1.19
N GLY A 448 -17.87 3.27 0.16
CA GLY A 448 -17.73 1.89 -0.28
C GLY A 448 -17.26 1.78 -1.72
N ARG A 449 -17.29 0.56 -2.25
CA ARG A 449 -17.09 0.31 -3.68
C ARG A 449 -18.42 0.46 -4.42
N VAL A 450 -18.37 0.85 -5.69
CA VAL A 450 -19.56 0.93 -6.57
C VAL A 450 -20.30 -0.41 -6.63
N ASP A 451 -19.54 -1.51 -6.71
CA ASP A 451 -20.02 -2.89 -6.78
C ASP A 451 -20.47 -3.48 -5.44
N ASP A 452 -20.10 -2.87 -4.30
CA ASP A 452 -20.49 -3.30 -2.96
C ASP A 452 -21.71 -2.55 -2.39
N VAL A 453 -22.18 -1.48 -3.07
CA VAL A 453 -23.32 -0.67 -2.58
C VAL A 453 -24.61 -1.50 -2.55
N ILE A 454 -25.26 -1.49 -1.40
CA ILE A 454 -26.51 -2.19 -1.15
C ILE A 454 -27.68 -1.32 -1.58
N LYS A 455 -28.47 -1.80 -2.56
CA LYS A 455 -29.67 -1.11 -3.06
C LYS A 455 -30.92 -1.66 -2.38
N SER A 456 -31.28 -1.10 -1.22
CA SER A 456 -32.38 -1.57 -0.37
C SER A 456 -33.53 -0.58 -0.34
N ALA A 457 -34.70 -0.99 -0.85
CA ALA A 457 -35.94 -0.17 -0.85
C ALA A 457 -35.72 1.28 -1.38
N GLY A 458 -34.92 1.42 -2.46
CA GLY A 458 -34.60 2.71 -3.06
C GLY A 458 -33.45 3.48 -2.43
N TYR A 459 -32.92 3.00 -1.30
CA TYR A 459 -31.75 3.59 -0.68
C TYR A 459 -30.46 2.95 -1.19
N ARG A 460 -29.40 3.77 -1.34
CA ARG A 460 -28.04 3.30 -1.58
C ARG A 460 -27.30 3.31 -0.23
N ILE A 461 -26.94 2.13 0.27
CA ILE A 461 -26.31 1.95 1.59
C ILE A 461 -24.88 1.50 1.38
N GLY A 462 -23.92 2.29 1.85
CA GLY A 462 -22.52 1.91 1.86
C GLY A 462 -22.26 0.88 2.97
N PRO A 463 -21.64 -0.27 2.65
CA PRO A 463 -21.31 -1.28 3.66
C PRO A 463 -20.50 -0.73 4.83
N PHE A 464 -19.54 0.15 4.52
CA PHE A 464 -18.62 0.71 5.51
C PHE A 464 -19.31 1.53 6.60
N GLU A 465 -20.37 2.27 6.29
CA GLU A 465 -21.10 3.03 7.30
C GLU A 465 -21.77 2.12 8.36
N VAL A 466 -22.27 0.97 7.91
CA VAL A 466 -22.90 -0.02 8.79
C VAL A 466 -21.82 -0.76 9.60
N GLU A 467 -20.71 -1.12 8.95
CA GLU A 467 -19.55 -1.72 9.63
C GLU A 467 -18.99 -0.81 10.71
N ASN A 468 -18.85 0.49 10.44
CA ASN A 468 -18.42 1.48 11.43
C ASN A 468 -19.37 1.52 12.63
N ALA A 469 -20.67 1.57 12.39
CA ALA A 469 -21.65 1.58 13.46
C ALA A 469 -21.56 0.30 14.33
N LEU A 470 -21.46 -0.88 13.70
CA LEU A 470 -21.29 -2.15 14.41
C LEU A 470 -20.00 -2.20 15.22
N MET A 471 -18.89 -1.74 14.67
CA MET A 471 -17.58 -1.78 15.33
C MET A 471 -17.45 -0.84 16.54
N THR A 472 -18.39 0.10 16.75
CA THR A 472 -18.46 0.87 18.00
C THR A 472 -18.99 0.04 19.16
N HIS A 473 -19.61 -1.12 18.91
CA HIS A 473 -20.07 -2.01 19.95
C HIS A 473 -18.91 -2.84 20.52
N PRO A 474 -18.72 -2.90 21.86
CA PRO A 474 -17.55 -3.55 22.46
C PRO A 474 -17.42 -5.05 22.17
N ALA A 475 -18.54 -5.71 21.84
CA ALA A 475 -18.56 -7.12 21.49
C ALA A 475 -18.07 -7.41 20.05
N VAL A 476 -18.01 -6.44 19.17
CA VAL A 476 -17.62 -6.63 17.76
C VAL A 476 -16.12 -6.48 17.61
N LEU A 477 -15.46 -7.55 17.17
CA LEU A 477 -14.04 -7.54 16.83
C LEU A 477 -13.83 -7.06 15.39
N GLU A 478 -14.54 -7.70 14.46
CA GLU A 478 -14.54 -7.41 13.04
C GLU A 478 -15.95 -7.67 12.49
N CYS A 479 -16.31 -7.02 11.40
CA CYS A 479 -17.52 -7.33 10.67
C CYS A 479 -17.36 -7.02 9.20
N ALA A 480 -18.16 -7.71 8.38
CA ALA A 480 -18.36 -7.44 6.97
C ALA A 480 -19.84 -7.25 6.69
N VAL A 481 -20.17 -6.25 5.88
CA VAL A 481 -21.54 -5.98 5.47
C VAL A 481 -21.69 -6.21 3.99
N THR A 482 -22.69 -7.02 3.62
CA THR A 482 -23.00 -7.41 2.24
C THR A 482 -24.47 -7.24 1.93
N ALA A 483 -24.80 -7.21 0.64
CA ALA A 483 -26.17 -7.32 0.16
C ALA A 483 -26.59 -8.79 0.10
N VAL A 484 -27.84 -9.07 0.46
CA VAL A 484 -28.51 -10.35 0.16
C VAL A 484 -29.81 -10.07 -0.58
N PRO A 485 -30.28 -10.96 -1.47
CA PRO A 485 -31.58 -10.80 -2.14
C PRO A 485 -32.72 -10.67 -1.12
N ASP A 486 -33.69 -9.79 -1.40
CA ASP A 486 -34.89 -9.58 -0.59
C ASP A 486 -36.09 -9.28 -1.51
N GLU A 487 -37.14 -10.08 -1.43
CA GLU A 487 -38.31 -10.00 -2.34
C GLU A 487 -39.03 -8.63 -2.28
N GLN A 488 -39.01 -7.97 -1.13
CA GLN A 488 -39.75 -6.70 -0.93
C GLN A 488 -38.87 -5.48 -1.19
N ARG A 489 -37.55 -5.60 -1.00
CA ARG A 489 -36.60 -4.47 -0.99
C ARG A 489 -35.61 -4.50 -2.14
N GLY A 490 -35.63 -5.57 -2.95
CA GLY A 490 -34.59 -5.89 -3.91
C GLY A 490 -33.36 -6.49 -3.21
N GLN A 491 -32.78 -5.75 -2.25
CA GLN A 491 -31.68 -6.23 -1.42
C GLN A 491 -31.92 -5.88 0.06
N ALA A 492 -31.44 -6.73 0.97
CA ALA A 492 -31.37 -6.47 2.40
C ALA A 492 -29.89 -6.37 2.86
N VAL A 493 -29.68 -5.60 3.91
CA VAL A 493 -28.36 -5.47 4.56
C VAL A 493 -28.13 -6.69 5.45
N LYS A 494 -27.08 -7.45 5.19
CA LYS A 494 -26.57 -8.53 6.04
C LYS A 494 -25.23 -8.10 6.67
N ALA A 495 -25.04 -8.42 7.95
CA ALA A 495 -23.78 -8.25 8.66
C ALA A 495 -23.24 -9.60 9.11
N THR A 496 -22.03 -9.96 8.70
CA THR A 496 -21.26 -11.12 9.17
C THR A 496 -20.28 -10.62 10.22
N VAL A 497 -20.38 -11.10 11.45
CA VAL A 497 -19.73 -10.51 12.64
C VAL A 497 -18.83 -11.52 13.32
N VAL A 498 -17.58 -11.12 13.60
CA VAL A 498 -16.65 -11.82 14.48
C VAL A 498 -16.68 -11.15 15.85
N LEU A 499 -16.88 -11.93 16.90
CA LEU A 499 -16.97 -11.41 18.26
C LEU A 499 -15.62 -11.24 18.93
N ALA A 500 -15.52 -10.22 19.76
CA ALA A 500 -14.36 -10.01 20.61
C ALA A 500 -14.28 -11.09 21.70
N LYS A 501 -13.04 -11.46 22.07
CA LYS A 501 -12.80 -12.46 23.12
C LYS A 501 -13.53 -12.10 24.42
N GLY A 502 -14.25 -13.06 24.98
CA GLY A 502 -15.06 -12.89 26.20
C GLY A 502 -16.54 -12.53 25.94
N TRP A 503 -16.91 -12.30 24.68
CA TRP A 503 -18.28 -12.05 24.25
C TRP A 503 -18.89 -13.29 23.56
N GLU A 504 -18.81 -14.43 24.24
CA GLU A 504 -19.42 -15.65 23.73
C GLU A 504 -20.95 -15.57 23.89
N TYR A 505 -21.69 -15.66 22.78
CA TYR A 505 -23.16 -15.58 22.73
C TYR A 505 -23.87 -16.83 23.30
N LYS A 506 -23.34 -17.45 24.33
CA LYS A 506 -23.71 -18.78 24.86
C LYS A 506 -25.17 -18.95 25.24
N LYS A 507 -26.02 -17.91 25.26
CA LYS A 507 -27.40 -18.03 25.75
C LYS A 507 -28.52 -17.61 24.81
N ASN A 508 -28.36 -16.71 23.86
CA ASN A 508 -29.41 -16.36 22.90
C ASN A 508 -28.90 -15.53 21.71
N VAL A 509 -28.52 -16.21 20.63
CA VAL A 509 -28.06 -15.60 19.37
C VAL A 509 -29.05 -14.57 18.84
N HIS A 510 -30.36 -14.83 18.89
CA HIS A 510 -31.38 -13.93 18.38
C HIS A 510 -31.49 -12.64 19.19
N SER A 511 -31.38 -12.73 20.52
CA SER A 511 -31.42 -11.54 21.40
C SER A 511 -30.20 -10.67 21.17
N PHE A 512 -29.02 -11.28 20.96
CA PHE A 512 -27.79 -10.54 20.75
C PHE A 512 -27.73 -9.90 19.35
N ALA A 513 -28.21 -10.60 18.31
CA ALA A 513 -28.38 -10.02 16.97
C ALA A 513 -29.34 -8.82 17.01
N HIS A 514 -30.42 -8.91 17.82
CA HIS A 514 -31.35 -7.79 18.01
C HIS A 514 -30.66 -6.59 18.71
N GLU A 515 -29.85 -6.83 19.74
CA GLU A 515 -29.06 -5.79 20.42
C GLU A 515 -28.14 -5.04 19.45
N LEU A 516 -27.40 -5.76 18.60
CA LEU A 516 -26.54 -5.15 17.57
C LEU A 516 -27.34 -4.36 16.53
N LYS A 517 -28.51 -4.86 16.11
CA LYS A 517 -29.40 -4.10 15.20
C LYS A 517 -29.87 -2.79 15.83
N GLU A 518 -30.30 -2.81 17.08
CA GLU A 518 -30.73 -1.61 17.81
C GLU A 518 -29.53 -0.67 18.06
N HIS A 519 -28.33 -1.21 18.28
CA HIS A 519 -27.12 -0.41 18.36
C HIS A 519 -26.88 0.37 17.06
N VAL A 520 -26.92 -0.30 15.89
CA VAL A 520 -26.75 0.36 14.60
C VAL A 520 -27.82 1.44 14.37
N LYS A 521 -29.09 1.19 14.72
CA LYS A 521 -30.16 2.20 14.60
C LYS A 521 -29.93 3.45 15.45
N ARG A 522 -29.23 3.32 16.58
CA ARG A 522 -28.86 4.48 17.41
C ARG A 522 -27.67 5.25 16.85
N MET A 523 -26.77 4.55 16.14
CA MET A 523 -25.52 5.13 15.64
C MET A 523 -25.66 5.74 14.25
N THR A 524 -26.65 5.28 13.44
CA THR A 524 -26.87 5.74 12.07
C THR A 524 -28.37 5.69 11.71
N ALA A 525 -28.71 6.06 10.48
CA ALA A 525 -30.10 6.04 10.03
C ALA A 525 -30.70 4.63 10.10
N SER A 526 -31.93 4.51 10.59
CA SER A 526 -32.58 3.23 10.89
C SER A 526 -32.72 2.28 9.68
N TYR A 527 -32.82 2.83 8.46
CA TYR A 527 -32.90 2.04 7.23
C TYR A 527 -31.59 1.32 6.89
N LYS A 528 -30.45 1.75 7.45
CA LYS A 528 -29.12 1.15 7.28
C LYS A 528 -28.91 -0.06 8.19
N ALA A 529 -29.75 -0.26 9.21
CA ALA A 529 -29.59 -1.36 10.16
C ALA A 529 -29.69 -2.73 9.47
N PRO A 530 -28.76 -3.67 9.75
CA PRO A 530 -28.75 -4.97 9.14
C PRO A 530 -30.04 -5.74 9.48
N ARG A 531 -30.61 -6.38 8.45
CA ARG A 531 -31.77 -7.28 8.62
C ARG A 531 -31.33 -8.65 9.13
N ILE A 532 -30.18 -9.08 8.65
CA ILE A 532 -29.58 -10.36 8.99
C ILE A 532 -28.26 -10.08 9.70
N ILE A 533 -28.02 -10.77 10.80
CA ILE A 533 -26.70 -10.80 11.47
C ILE A 533 -26.31 -12.26 11.63
N GLU A 534 -25.17 -12.61 11.06
CA GLU A 534 -24.54 -13.90 11.18
C GLU A 534 -23.27 -13.76 12.03
N PHE A 535 -23.03 -14.74 12.91
CA PHE A 535 -21.81 -14.78 13.71
C PHE A 535 -20.89 -15.88 13.17
N VAL A 536 -19.63 -15.53 12.96
CA VAL A 536 -18.61 -16.43 12.45
C VAL A 536 -17.34 -16.34 13.32
N ASP A 537 -16.50 -17.37 13.25
CA ASP A 537 -15.22 -17.37 13.97
C ASP A 537 -14.19 -16.47 13.28
N GLU A 538 -14.22 -16.40 11.93
CA GLU A 538 -13.35 -15.56 11.13
C GLU A 538 -14.03 -15.11 9.83
N LEU A 539 -13.57 -13.98 9.28
CA LEU A 539 -14.00 -13.49 7.97
C LEU A 539 -13.02 -13.95 6.87
N PRO A 540 -13.51 -14.28 5.66
CA PRO A 540 -12.63 -14.55 4.53
C PRO A 540 -11.83 -13.29 4.17
N LYS A 541 -10.53 -13.46 3.99
CA LYS A 541 -9.60 -12.35 3.71
C LYS A 541 -8.76 -12.65 2.49
N THR A 542 -8.42 -11.60 1.75
CA THR A 542 -7.37 -11.67 0.73
C THR A 542 -6.02 -11.96 1.40
N ILE A 543 -5.05 -12.35 0.60
CA ILE A 543 -3.65 -12.50 1.04
C ILE A 543 -3.12 -11.19 1.70
N SER A 544 -3.66 -10.03 1.32
CA SER A 544 -3.33 -8.72 1.92
C SER A 544 -4.06 -8.41 3.24
N GLY A 545 -4.95 -9.30 3.69
CA GLY A 545 -5.73 -9.10 4.91
C GLY A 545 -7.04 -8.33 4.73
N LYS A 546 -7.39 -7.92 3.50
CA LYS A 546 -8.67 -7.25 3.20
C LYS A 546 -9.81 -8.27 3.17
N ILE A 547 -10.97 -7.89 3.67
CA ILE A 547 -12.17 -8.76 3.68
C ILE A 547 -12.63 -9.03 2.25
N ARG A 548 -12.86 -10.29 1.91
CA ARG A 548 -13.39 -10.77 0.62
C ARG A 548 -14.91 -10.83 0.64
N ARG A 549 -15.57 -9.68 0.42
CA ARG A 549 -17.04 -9.63 0.42
C ARG A 549 -17.69 -10.49 -0.66
N VAL A 550 -17.01 -10.69 -1.78
CA VAL A 550 -17.48 -11.61 -2.86
C VAL A 550 -17.67 -13.02 -2.31
N GLU A 551 -16.67 -13.55 -1.58
CA GLU A 551 -16.74 -14.91 -1.01
C GLU A 551 -17.82 -15.04 0.08
N ILE A 552 -18.15 -13.95 0.76
CA ILE A 552 -19.28 -13.93 1.71
C ILE A 552 -20.61 -14.01 0.95
N ARG A 553 -20.72 -13.30 -0.18
CA ARG A 553 -21.92 -13.32 -1.04
C ARG A 553 -22.14 -14.67 -1.71
N GLU A 554 -21.08 -15.27 -2.26
CA GLU A 554 -21.15 -16.58 -2.97
C GLU A 554 -21.56 -17.76 -2.08
N LYS A 555 -21.42 -17.65 -0.76
CA LYS A 555 -21.90 -18.66 0.19
C LYS A 555 -23.41 -18.61 0.42
N GLU A 556 -24.10 -17.66 -0.17
CA GLU A 556 -25.53 -17.40 0.02
C GLU A 556 -26.39 -17.70 -1.21
N ASP A 557 -25.73 -17.87 -2.38
CA ASP A 557 -26.34 -18.38 -3.60
C ASP A 557 -26.33 -19.93 -3.61
#